data_2dbf1134917bbdb864f6fa381192eda2
#
_entry.id   2dbf1134917bbdb864f6fa381192eda2
#
_cell.length_a   1.000
_cell.length_b   1.000
_cell.length_c   1.000
_cell.angle_alpha   90.00
_cell.angle_beta   90.00
_cell.angle_gamma   90.00
#
_symmetry.space_group_name_H-M   'P 1'
#
loop_
_entity.id
_entity.type
_entity.pdbx_description
1 polymer ?
#
loop_
_entity_poly.entity_id
_entity_poly.type
_entity_poly.pdbx_seq_one_letter_code
_entity_poly.pdbx_strand_id
1 'polypeptide(L)'
;MKEIGPFRTIVLMILIGFTDASANTVKVGKPELIYTEDEIPIRYDGTLTTLRKYGNTLYFYHPFGCRIEPGGKRRSRHSWHYGPPEDPLKIHHLSKTEEEFWDYNGYYQDTEEEGIWILAMHQLDNGNLLGITHAEINYTKDRKEQRFAVGIGYSTDRGDSWTYCGEIIKAADERRNVGGGAYILKGEYIYVYYNDADPSARTRLACVARAKLDEVANAAARHEVTTWHKYRDGRWDTPGLSGKPGSNIIPRVYGTEDLHADAAYCTALGRYLMTVQTGNAHKLLLFSSKDGLEWRREAIVDETNEDVLQPYAAFVDFNGSSDDGRVVDDHFYIYFPRKRRDHNQDDMFRCLITIE
;
A
#
# COMPACT_ATOMS: atom_id res chain seq x y z
N MET A 1 -25.97 79.79 5.33
CA MET A 1 -25.31 78.61 4.73
C MET A 1 -24.20 78.15 5.68
N LYS A 2 -24.40 77.05 6.37
CA LYS A 2 -23.41 76.49 7.29
C LYS A 2 -22.67 75.40 6.51
N GLU A 3 -21.33 75.49 6.35
CA GLU A 3 -20.48 74.49 5.75
C GLU A 3 -20.36 73.27 6.67
N ILE A 4 -20.59 72.10 6.09
CA ILE A 4 -20.43 70.79 6.74
C ILE A 4 -18.99 70.32 6.37
N GLY A 5 -18.14 70.22 7.38
CA GLY A 5 -16.77 69.75 7.22
C GLY A 5 -16.71 68.23 6.97
N PRO A 6 -15.63 67.75 6.38
CA PRO A 6 -15.53 66.33 5.94
C PRO A 6 -15.32 65.37 7.11
N PHE A 7 -16.16 64.31 7.15
CA PHE A 7 -16.00 63.16 8.01
C PHE A 7 -14.75 62.38 7.63
N ARG A 8 -13.76 62.28 8.55
CA ARG A 8 -12.62 61.37 8.42
C ARG A 8 -13.05 59.97 8.88
N THR A 9 -13.18 59.07 7.94
CA THR A 9 -13.34 57.63 8.20
C THR A 9 -12.01 57.07 8.68
N ILE A 10 -11.93 56.70 9.96
CA ILE A 10 -10.75 55.94 10.48
C ILE A 10 -11.00 54.46 10.14
N VAL A 11 -10.23 53.94 9.19
CA VAL A 11 -10.16 52.51 8.89
C VAL A 11 -9.26 51.87 9.95
N LEU A 12 -9.85 51.17 10.89
CA LEU A 12 -9.16 50.34 11.87
C LEU A 12 -8.71 49.05 11.17
N MET A 13 -7.46 48.95 10.71
CA MET A 13 -6.88 47.68 10.27
C MET A 13 -6.65 46.81 11.50
N ILE A 14 -7.50 45.82 11.70
CA ILE A 14 -7.24 44.70 12.60
C ILE A 14 -6.22 43.79 11.90
N LEU A 15 -4.95 43.90 12.28
CA LEU A 15 -3.94 42.90 11.98
C LEU A 15 -4.27 41.62 12.76
N ILE A 16 -4.99 40.71 12.15
CA ILE A 16 -5.08 39.33 12.64
C ILE A 16 -3.71 38.71 12.39
N GLY A 17 -2.90 38.71 13.43
CA GLY A 17 -1.66 37.93 13.43
C GLY A 17 -2.05 36.44 13.32
N PHE A 18 -1.89 35.87 12.12
CA PHE A 18 -1.79 34.43 11.99
C PHE A 18 -0.51 34.03 12.69
N THR A 19 -0.60 33.51 13.91
CA THR A 19 0.45 32.70 14.47
C THR A 19 0.55 31.51 13.55
N ASP A 20 1.65 31.40 12.78
CA ASP A 20 2.05 30.16 12.15
C ASP A 20 2.09 29.11 13.25
N ALA A 21 1.07 28.27 13.29
CA ALA A 21 1.14 27.05 14.07
C ALA A 21 2.37 26.32 13.55
N SER A 22 3.35 26.07 14.41
CA SER A 22 4.57 25.36 14.07
C SER A 22 4.17 24.10 13.29
N ALA A 23 4.59 24.02 12.05
CA ALA A 23 4.24 22.86 11.22
C ALA A 23 4.84 21.62 11.89
N ASN A 24 3.98 20.68 12.29
CA ASN A 24 4.43 19.42 12.87
C ASN A 24 5.52 18.80 11.99
N THR A 25 6.59 18.34 12.59
CA THR A 25 7.73 17.74 11.90
C THR A 25 7.76 16.24 12.08
N VAL A 26 8.19 15.54 11.03
CA VAL A 26 8.35 14.09 11.06
C VAL A 26 9.78 13.77 11.47
N LYS A 27 9.95 13.03 12.54
CA LYS A 27 11.24 12.47 12.96
C LYS A 27 11.26 10.98 12.70
N VAL A 28 12.38 10.49 12.15
CA VAL A 28 12.63 9.08 11.90
C VAL A 28 13.74 8.61 12.84
N GLY A 29 13.42 7.58 13.62
CA GLY A 29 14.40 6.90 14.48
C GLY A 29 15.41 6.11 13.66
N LYS A 30 16.45 5.60 14.30
CA LYS A 30 17.40 4.70 13.65
C LYS A 30 16.72 3.37 13.32
N PRO A 31 17.07 2.71 12.19
CA PRO A 31 16.64 1.37 11.91
C PRO A 31 17.06 0.40 13.02
N GLU A 32 16.11 -0.38 13.51
CA GLU A 32 16.27 -1.43 14.50
C GLU A 32 16.07 -2.78 13.81
N LEU A 33 17.05 -3.67 13.92
CA LEU A 33 16.94 -5.05 13.43
C LEU A 33 16.01 -5.82 14.37
N ILE A 34 14.99 -6.45 13.84
CA ILE A 34 13.99 -7.23 14.58
C ILE A 34 14.33 -8.71 14.55
N TYR A 35 14.65 -9.23 13.37
CA TYR A 35 15.19 -10.58 13.18
C TYR A 35 16.01 -10.66 11.89
N THR A 36 16.91 -11.62 11.89
CA THR A 36 17.72 -11.97 10.73
C THR A 36 17.06 -13.09 9.92
N GLU A 37 17.47 -13.26 8.68
CA GLU A 37 17.06 -14.40 7.85
C GLU A 37 17.46 -15.76 8.45
N ASP A 38 18.50 -15.80 9.29
CA ASP A 38 18.94 -17.04 9.98
C ASP A 38 17.96 -17.46 11.07
N GLU A 39 17.26 -16.48 11.68
CA GLU A 39 16.24 -16.71 12.72
C GLU A 39 14.89 -17.05 12.10
N ILE A 40 14.51 -16.33 11.07
CA ILE A 40 13.24 -16.52 10.35
C ILE A 40 13.51 -16.45 8.83
N PRO A 41 13.65 -17.60 8.16
CA PRO A 41 14.05 -17.67 6.77
C PRO A 41 12.87 -17.33 5.83
N ILE A 42 12.56 -16.06 5.68
CA ILE A 42 11.48 -15.57 4.82
C ILE A 42 12.06 -14.72 3.69
N ARG A 43 11.50 -14.91 2.50
CA ARG A 43 11.62 -13.98 1.39
C ARG A 43 10.29 -13.29 1.18
N TYR A 44 10.24 -12.01 1.49
CA TYR A 44 9.04 -11.20 1.24
C TYR A 44 8.87 -10.96 -0.26
N ASP A 45 7.65 -11.17 -0.75
CA ASP A 45 7.31 -10.99 -2.17
C ASP A 45 6.01 -10.20 -2.34
N GLY A 46 5.74 -9.29 -1.41
CA GLY A 46 4.62 -8.37 -1.41
C GLY A 46 4.57 -7.54 -0.15
N THR A 47 3.71 -6.54 -0.15
CA THR A 47 3.55 -5.61 0.96
C THR A 47 3.15 -6.34 2.24
N LEU A 48 3.78 -5.97 3.33
CA LEU A 48 3.34 -6.36 4.66
C LEU A 48 2.02 -5.66 4.95
N THR A 49 1.05 -6.38 5.46
CA THR A 49 -0.21 -5.77 5.89
C THR A 49 -0.57 -6.25 7.29
N THR A 50 -1.18 -5.40 8.07
CA THR A 50 -1.47 -5.66 9.48
C THR A 50 -2.97 -5.78 9.70
N LEU A 51 -3.34 -6.66 10.62
CA LEU A 51 -4.71 -6.80 11.07
C LEU A 51 -4.74 -7.12 12.56
N ARG A 52 -5.47 -6.35 13.33
CA ARG A 52 -5.70 -6.63 14.75
C ARG A 52 -6.81 -7.66 14.89
N LYS A 53 -6.45 -8.83 15.42
CA LYS A 53 -7.38 -9.93 15.66
C LYS A 53 -7.39 -10.28 17.16
N TYR A 54 -8.46 -10.88 17.64
CA TYR A 54 -8.54 -11.50 18.96
C TYR A 54 -7.99 -10.61 20.11
N GLY A 55 -8.63 -9.48 20.34
CA GLY A 55 -8.22 -8.51 21.35
C GLY A 55 -7.07 -7.64 20.84
N ASN A 56 -5.95 -7.61 21.57
CA ASN A 56 -4.81 -6.75 21.20
C ASN A 56 -3.72 -7.48 20.42
N THR A 57 -4.02 -8.65 19.85
CA THR A 57 -3.02 -9.38 19.06
C THR A 57 -2.99 -8.85 17.64
N LEU A 58 -1.83 -8.35 17.22
CA LEU A 58 -1.57 -7.86 15.88
C LEU A 58 -1.05 -9.02 15.02
N TYR A 59 -1.70 -9.23 13.88
CA TYR A 59 -1.28 -10.17 12.87
C TYR A 59 -0.57 -9.41 11.75
N PHE A 60 0.65 -9.81 11.46
CA PHE A 60 1.38 -9.41 10.27
C PHE A 60 1.16 -10.46 9.19
N TYR A 61 0.42 -10.06 8.21
CA TYR A 61 0.23 -10.85 7.02
C TYR A 61 1.29 -10.46 5.99
N HIS A 62 1.90 -11.43 5.37
CA HIS A 62 2.86 -11.17 4.31
C HIS A 62 2.74 -12.19 3.18
N PRO A 63 2.72 -11.73 1.95
CA PRO A 63 2.90 -12.56 0.79
C PRO A 63 4.29 -13.20 0.82
N PHE A 64 4.32 -14.45 0.42
CA PHE A 64 5.54 -15.24 0.38
C PHE A 64 5.79 -15.66 -1.07
N GLY A 65 7.04 -15.77 -1.49
CA GLY A 65 7.37 -16.13 -2.86
C GLY A 65 6.75 -17.46 -3.33
N CYS A 66 6.63 -17.61 -4.63
CA CYS A 66 6.00 -18.78 -5.25
C CYS A 66 6.66 -20.10 -4.87
N ARG A 67 5.85 -21.10 -4.57
CA ARG A 67 6.28 -22.50 -4.59
C ARG A 67 6.12 -23.05 -6.01
N ILE A 68 7.11 -23.80 -6.47
CA ILE A 68 6.96 -24.64 -7.66
C ILE A 68 6.39 -25.98 -7.19
N GLU A 69 5.19 -26.28 -7.58
CA GLU A 69 4.50 -27.54 -7.31
C GLU A 69 5.04 -28.69 -8.19
N PRO A 70 4.82 -29.97 -7.80
CA PRO A 70 5.07 -31.10 -8.70
C PRO A 70 4.30 -30.89 -10.01
N GLY A 71 5.00 -30.89 -11.13
CA GLY A 71 4.44 -30.58 -12.45
C GLY A 71 4.77 -29.17 -12.96
N GLY A 72 5.51 -28.36 -12.19
CA GLY A 72 6.01 -27.04 -12.60
C GLY A 72 5.07 -25.88 -12.37
N LYS A 73 3.86 -26.09 -11.82
CA LYS A 73 2.91 -25.01 -11.46
C LYS A 73 3.50 -24.13 -10.37
N ARG A 74 3.39 -22.80 -10.56
CA ARG A 74 3.76 -21.81 -9.54
C ARG A 74 2.51 -21.38 -8.80
N ARG A 75 2.61 -21.39 -7.47
CA ARG A 75 1.51 -20.97 -6.58
C ARG A 75 2.00 -19.96 -5.56
N SER A 76 1.21 -18.95 -5.30
CA SER A 76 1.49 -17.98 -4.25
C SER A 76 1.42 -18.64 -2.87
N ARG A 77 2.13 -18.07 -1.90
CA ARG A 77 2.06 -18.50 -0.51
C ARG A 77 1.78 -17.31 0.38
N HIS A 78 1.13 -17.60 1.48
CA HIS A 78 0.73 -16.62 2.46
C HIS A 78 1.12 -17.09 3.84
N SER A 79 1.66 -16.19 4.64
CA SER A 79 2.15 -16.47 5.98
C SER A 79 1.78 -15.34 6.92
N TRP A 80 1.74 -15.65 8.21
CA TRP A 80 1.46 -14.69 9.27
C TRP A 80 2.52 -14.76 10.35
N HIS A 81 2.86 -13.58 10.86
CA HIS A 81 3.39 -13.43 12.20
C HIS A 81 2.32 -12.83 13.08
N TYR A 82 2.37 -13.10 14.38
CA TYR A 82 1.47 -12.45 15.31
C TYR A 82 2.12 -12.26 16.67
N GLY A 83 1.70 -11.22 17.36
CA GLY A 83 2.17 -10.85 18.67
C GLY A 83 1.46 -9.62 19.21
N PRO A 84 1.83 -9.15 20.40
CA PRO A 84 1.36 -7.86 20.88
C PRO A 84 1.91 -6.72 20.00
N PRO A 85 1.30 -5.52 20.01
CA PRO A 85 1.73 -4.41 19.16
C PRO A 85 3.20 -4.00 19.35
N GLU A 86 3.75 -4.20 20.55
CA GLU A 86 5.14 -3.89 20.86
C GLU A 86 6.14 -4.85 20.21
N ASP A 87 5.70 -6.09 19.96
CA ASP A 87 6.48 -7.15 19.36
C ASP A 87 5.58 -8.07 18.48
N PRO A 88 5.05 -7.54 17.37
CA PRO A 88 4.05 -8.24 16.57
C PRO A 88 4.64 -9.41 15.78
N LEU A 89 5.95 -9.53 15.70
CA LEU A 89 6.65 -10.57 14.96
C LEU A 89 7.14 -11.72 15.84
N LYS A 90 6.85 -11.66 17.14
CA LYS A 90 7.39 -12.56 18.17
C LYS A 90 7.08 -14.03 17.96
N ILE A 91 5.96 -14.36 17.34
CA ILE A 91 5.38 -15.69 17.41
C ILE A 91 5.02 -16.21 16.04
N HIS A 92 5.42 -17.43 15.81
CA HIS A 92 4.92 -18.42 14.85
C HIS A 92 4.59 -17.95 13.44
N HIS A 93 5.38 -18.45 12.57
CA HIS A 93 5.15 -18.47 11.16
C HIS A 93 4.09 -19.54 10.81
N LEU A 94 2.91 -19.11 10.40
CA LEU A 94 1.87 -19.96 9.82
C LEU A 94 1.94 -19.80 8.31
N SER A 95 1.96 -20.92 7.58
CA SER A 95 1.91 -20.93 6.12
C SER A 95 0.71 -21.74 5.67
N LYS A 96 -0.09 -21.16 4.78
CA LYS A 96 -1.16 -21.88 4.09
C LYS A 96 -0.79 -22.08 2.64
N THR A 97 -1.22 -23.20 2.07
CA THR A 97 -1.16 -23.42 0.64
C THR A 97 -2.15 -22.50 -0.06
N GLU A 98 -2.01 -22.35 -1.35
CA GLU A 98 -2.90 -21.50 -2.14
C GLU A 98 -4.33 -22.01 -2.12
N GLU A 99 -4.50 -23.33 -2.21
CA GLU A 99 -5.80 -23.99 -2.18
C GLU A 99 -6.53 -23.84 -0.83
N GLU A 100 -5.77 -23.72 0.27
CA GLU A 100 -6.34 -23.45 1.59
C GLU A 100 -6.69 -21.98 1.81
N PHE A 101 -6.22 -21.12 0.94
CA PHE A 101 -6.30 -19.68 1.11
C PHE A 101 -7.22 -19.00 0.10
N TRP A 102 -7.25 -19.46 -1.16
CA TRP A 102 -7.99 -18.85 -2.23
C TRP A 102 -9.11 -19.72 -2.79
N ASP A 103 -10.32 -19.15 -2.87
CA ASP A 103 -11.33 -19.51 -3.84
C ASP A 103 -11.24 -18.53 -5.03
N TYR A 104 -10.88 -19.04 -6.18
CA TYR A 104 -10.70 -18.24 -7.38
C TYR A 104 -12.00 -17.82 -8.06
N ASN A 105 -13.16 -18.28 -7.57
CA ASN A 105 -14.47 -17.91 -8.12
C ASN A 105 -14.53 -18.09 -9.66
N GLY A 106 -13.91 -19.14 -10.17
CA GLY A 106 -13.85 -19.42 -11.61
C GLY A 106 -12.79 -18.62 -12.38
N TYR A 107 -12.10 -17.66 -11.77
CA TYR A 107 -10.96 -16.98 -12.40
C TYR A 107 -9.75 -17.91 -12.45
N TYR A 108 -9.02 -17.87 -13.56
CA TYR A 108 -7.70 -18.50 -13.74
C TYR A 108 -7.63 -20.03 -13.54
N GLN A 109 -8.76 -20.74 -13.47
CA GLN A 109 -8.78 -22.18 -13.21
C GLN A 109 -8.01 -23.02 -14.23
N ASP A 110 -7.86 -22.51 -15.45
CA ASP A 110 -7.25 -23.21 -16.57
C ASP A 110 -5.81 -22.73 -16.87
N THR A 111 -5.23 -21.82 -16.04
CA THR A 111 -3.89 -21.33 -16.29
C THR A 111 -2.82 -22.26 -15.68
N GLU A 112 -1.69 -22.43 -16.37
CA GLU A 112 -0.62 -23.30 -15.90
C GLU A 112 0.21 -22.69 -14.77
N GLU A 113 0.32 -21.35 -14.76
CA GLU A 113 1.10 -20.59 -13.78
C GLU A 113 0.34 -19.35 -13.35
N GLU A 114 0.02 -19.28 -12.08
CA GLU A 114 -0.68 -18.15 -11.48
C GLU A 114 -0.26 -17.93 -10.04
N GLY A 115 -0.37 -16.71 -9.61
CA GLY A 115 -0.19 -16.32 -8.22
C GLY A 115 -0.99 -15.09 -7.92
N ILE A 116 -1.72 -15.12 -6.81
CA ILE A 116 -2.46 -13.99 -6.28
C ILE A 116 -1.95 -13.69 -4.89
N TRP A 117 -1.50 -12.46 -4.68
CA TRP A 117 -1.00 -11.99 -3.39
C TRP A 117 -1.88 -10.87 -2.87
N ILE A 118 -2.21 -10.91 -1.57
CA ILE A 118 -2.81 -9.76 -0.90
C ILE A 118 -1.70 -8.77 -0.59
N LEU A 119 -1.87 -7.54 -1.02
CA LEU A 119 -0.94 -6.45 -0.80
C LEU A 119 -1.41 -5.47 0.29
N ALA A 120 -2.72 -5.40 0.52
CA ALA A 120 -3.30 -4.60 1.59
C ALA A 120 -4.67 -5.16 1.98
N MET A 121 -5.07 -4.93 3.22
CA MET A 121 -6.39 -5.31 3.73
C MET A 121 -7.12 -4.11 4.29
N HIS A 122 -8.43 -4.08 4.09
CA HIS A 122 -9.34 -3.11 4.71
C HIS A 122 -10.45 -3.84 5.44
N GLN A 123 -10.64 -3.50 6.71
CA GLN A 123 -11.72 -4.05 7.51
C GLN A 123 -13.00 -3.24 7.33
N LEU A 124 -14.05 -3.90 6.92
CA LEU A 124 -15.38 -3.32 6.79
C LEU A 124 -16.09 -3.27 8.15
N ASP A 125 -17.09 -2.41 8.28
CA ASP A 125 -17.88 -2.23 9.52
C ASP A 125 -18.53 -3.54 10.02
N ASN A 126 -18.81 -4.48 9.14
CA ASN A 126 -19.36 -5.80 9.47
C ASN A 126 -18.29 -6.83 9.89
N GLY A 127 -17.02 -6.44 9.94
CA GLY A 127 -15.88 -7.28 10.29
C GLY A 127 -15.31 -8.13 9.15
N ASN A 128 -15.93 -8.11 7.97
CA ASN A 128 -15.38 -8.73 6.77
C ASN A 128 -14.21 -7.91 6.23
N LEU A 129 -13.38 -8.51 5.38
CA LEU A 129 -12.21 -7.84 4.82
C LEU A 129 -12.30 -7.70 3.30
N LEU A 130 -11.86 -6.55 2.81
CA LEU A 130 -11.46 -6.35 1.43
C LEU A 130 -9.95 -6.51 1.33
N GLY A 131 -9.47 -7.32 0.38
CA GLY A 131 -8.05 -7.45 0.04
C GLY A 131 -7.77 -6.74 -1.28
N ILE A 132 -6.77 -5.86 -1.29
CA ILE A 132 -6.19 -5.37 -2.54
C ILE A 132 -5.15 -6.40 -2.97
N THR A 133 -5.30 -6.95 -4.17
CA THR A 133 -4.48 -8.07 -4.62
C THR A 133 -3.60 -7.69 -5.81
N HIS A 134 -2.48 -8.38 -5.91
CA HIS A 134 -1.66 -8.43 -7.11
C HIS A 134 -1.80 -9.82 -7.74
N ALA A 135 -2.20 -9.87 -8.98
CA ALA A 135 -2.34 -11.11 -9.74
C ALA A 135 -1.24 -11.19 -10.82
N GLU A 136 -0.51 -12.28 -10.82
CA GLU A 136 0.43 -12.66 -11.87
C GLU A 136 -0.07 -13.91 -12.57
N ILE A 137 -0.38 -13.80 -13.85
CA ILE A 137 -1.01 -14.85 -14.62
C ILE A 137 -0.13 -15.20 -15.81
N ASN A 138 -0.03 -16.50 -16.09
CA ASN A 138 0.85 -17.03 -17.15
C ASN A 138 2.31 -16.55 -16.99
N TYR A 139 2.85 -16.68 -15.79
CA TYR A 139 4.25 -16.33 -15.49
C TYR A 139 5.20 -17.37 -16.08
N THR A 140 5.22 -17.46 -17.40
CA THR A 140 6.07 -18.41 -18.15
C THR A 140 7.48 -17.87 -18.36
N LYS A 141 8.43 -18.75 -18.65
CA LYS A 141 9.85 -18.37 -18.89
C LYS A 141 10.01 -17.40 -20.07
N ASP A 142 9.17 -17.48 -21.08
CA ASP A 142 9.24 -16.60 -22.26
C ASP A 142 8.48 -15.27 -22.08
N ARG A 143 7.71 -15.12 -21.00
CA ARG A 143 6.96 -13.92 -20.61
C ARG A 143 6.08 -13.31 -21.70
N LYS A 144 5.73 -14.04 -22.77
CA LYS A 144 4.96 -13.49 -23.89
C LYS A 144 3.49 -13.33 -23.57
N GLU A 145 2.97 -14.22 -22.71
CA GLU A 145 1.55 -14.25 -22.33
C GLU A 145 1.32 -13.80 -20.89
N GLN A 146 2.40 -13.37 -20.23
CA GLN A 146 2.34 -12.91 -18.85
C GLN A 146 1.44 -11.69 -18.72
N ARG A 147 0.50 -11.75 -17.77
CA ARG A 147 -0.38 -10.63 -17.40
C ARG A 147 -0.24 -10.32 -15.93
N PHE A 148 -0.40 -9.05 -15.63
CA PHE A 148 -0.42 -8.53 -14.27
C PHE A 148 -1.65 -7.65 -14.07
N ALA A 149 -2.29 -7.78 -12.92
CA ALA A 149 -3.43 -6.97 -12.56
C ALA A 149 -3.44 -6.66 -11.06
N VAL A 150 -4.04 -5.54 -10.70
CA VAL A 150 -4.51 -5.31 -9.35
C VAL A 150 -5.96 -5.76 -9.29
N GLY A 151 -6.31 -6.50 -8.26
CA GLY A 151 -7.64 -7.08 -8.08
C GLY A 151 -8.21 -6.85 -6.68
N ILE A 152 -9.37 -7.46 -6.43
CA ILE A 152 -10.05 -7.48 -5.14
C ILE A 152 -10.22 -8.92 -4.68
N GLY A 153 -9.89 -9.15 -3.41
CA GLY A 153 -10.27 -10.33 -2.64
C GLY A 153 -11.28 -9.97 -1.56
N TYR A 154 -12.07 -10.93 -1.13
CA TYR A 154 -13.05 -10.78 -0.07
C TYR A 154 -12.94 -11.93 0.93
N SER A 155 -12.95 -11.61 2.22
CA SER A 155 -12.90 -12.60 3.29
C SER A 155 -14.02 -12.36 4.30
N THR A 156 -14.68 -13.45 4.73
CA THR A 156 -15.71 -13.43 5.77
C THR A 156 -15.24 -14.07 7.08
N ASP A 157 -14.00 -14.55 7.12
CA ASP A 157 -13.39 -15.27 8.25
C ASP A 157 -12.15 -14.55 8.81
N ARG A 158 -12.11 -13.23 8.68
CA ARG A 158 -11.01 -12.36 9.15
C ARG A 158 -9.66 -12.66 8.48
N GLY A 159 -9.70 -12.99 7.19
CA GLY A 159 -8.50 -13.20 6.38
C GLY A 159 -7.90 -14.60 6.48
N ASP A 160 -8.60 -15.55 7.10
CA ASP A 160 -8.16 -16.95 7.15
C ASP A 160 -8.33 -17.64 5.79
N SER A 161 -9.36 -17.27 5.02
CA SER A 161 -9.53 -17.62 3.63
C SER A 161 -10.13 -16.47 2.81
N TRP A 162 -9.98 -16.50 1.51
CA TRP A 162 -10.36 -15.44 0.60
C TRP A 162 -11.02 -15.93 -0.67
N THR A 163 -12.02 -15.20 -1.15
CA THR A 163 -12.54 -15.35 -2.51
C THR A 163 -11.96 -14.25 -3.39
N TYR A 164 -11.38 -14.60 -4.52
CA TYR A 164 -10.92 -13.64 -5.52
C TYR A 164 -12.11 -13.15 -6.35
N CYS A 165 -12.42 -11.86 -6.26
CA CYS A 165 -13.59 -11.26 -6.91
C CYS A 165 -13.31 -10.81 -8.35
N GLY A 166 -12.06 -10.55 -8.70
CA GLY A 166 -11.65 -10.15 -10.05
C GLY A 166 -10.70 -8.96 -10.12
N GLU A 167 -10.33 -8.62 -11.34
CA GLU A 167 -9.40 -7.55 -11.66
C GLU A 167 -10.10 -6.18 -11.62
N ILE A 168 -9.39 -5.16 -11.09
CA ILE A 168 -9.86 -3.77 -11.03
C ILE A 168 -8.99 -2.80 -11.80
N ILE A 169 -7.69 -3.10 -11.96
CA ILE A 169 -6.74 -2.28 -12.69
C ILE A 169 -5.86 -3.19 -13.56
N LYS A 170 -5.73 -2.85 -14.84
CA LYS A 170 -4.76 -3.43 -15.77
C LYS A 170 -3.72 -2.41 -16.16
N ALA A 171 -2.50 -2.90 -16.47
CA ALA A 171 -1.45 -2.08 -17.03
C ALA A 171 -1.86 -1.49 -18.39
N ALA A 172 -1.28 -0.35 -18.72
CA ALA A 172 -1.42 0.23 -20.05
C ALA A 172 -0.78 -0.64 -21.15
N ASP A 173 0.29 -1.36 -20.82
CA ASP A 173 0.87 -2.43 -21.63
C ASP A 173 0.69 -3.75 -20.88
N GLU A 174 -0.15 -4.63 -21.36
CA GLU A 174 -0.49 -5.92 -20.73
C GLU A 174 0.74 -6.81 -20.45
N ARG A 175 1.83 -6.61 -21.17
CA ARG A 175 3.10 -7.32 -20.96
C ARG A 175 3.96 -6.73 -19.84
N ARG A 176 3.49 -5.71 -19.15
CA ARG A 176 4.22 -5.04 -18.08
C ARG A 176 3.52 -5.22 -16.75
N ASN A 177 4.35 -5.29 -15.72
CA ASN A 177 3.89 -5.41 -14.36
C ASN A 177 3.12 -4.13 -13.95
N VAL A 178 1.89 -4.32 -13.47
CA VAL A 178 1.16 -3.36 -12.68
C VAL A 178 1.23 -3.81 -11.23
N GLY A 179 2.11 -3.18 -10.46
CA GLY A 179 2.30 -3.47 -9.04
C GLY A 179 1.72 -2.37 -8.17
N GLY A 180 1.79 -2.56 -6.87
CA GLY A 180 1.24 -1.62 -5.90
C GLY A 180 0.10 -2.25 -5.12
N GLY A 181 -0.50 -1.52 -4.21
CA GLY A 181 -1.57 -2.02 -3.34
C GLY A 181 -1.79 -1.12 -2.15
N ALA A 182 -0.92 -0.13 -1.94
CA ALA A 182 -1.17 0.91 -0.95
C ALA A 182 -2.54 1.55 -1.21
N TYR A 183 -3.32 1.80 -0.17
CA TYR A 183 -4.59 2.48 -0.32
C TYR A 183 -4.85 3.49 0.79
N ILE A 184 -5.73 4.43 0.50
CA ILE A 184 -6.30 5.34 1.50
C ILE A 184 -7.82 5.40 1.34
N LEU A 185 -8.50 5.77 2.42
CA LEU A 185 -9.91 6.15 2.39
C LEU A 185 -10.02 7.67 2.39
N LYS A 186 -10.82 8.22 1.47
CA LYS A 186 -11.08 9.65 1.41
C LYS A 186 -12.52 9.94 1.02
N GLY A 187 -13.29 10.50 1.96
CA GLY A 187 -14.73 10.65 1.77
C GLY A 187 -15.39 9.30 1.56
N GLU A 188 -16.18 9.18 0.52
CA GLU A 188 -16.88 7.94 0.15
C GLU A 188 -16.03 6.97 -0.71
N TYR A 189 -14.77 7.33 -1.01
CA TYR A 189 -13.94 6.58 -1.95
C TYR A 189 -12.78 5.86 -1.28
N ILE A 190 -12.46 4.66 -1.81
CA ILE A 190 -11.18 3.99 -1.64
C ILE A 190 -10.30 4.33 -2.84
N TYR A 191 -9.06 4.77 -2.56
CA TYR A 191 -8.03 5.12 -3.55
C TYR A 191 -6.94 4.07 -3.48
N VAL A 192 -6.62 3.41 -4.57
CA VAL A 192 -5.54 2.41 -4.67
C VAL A 192 -4.41 2.97 -5.50
N TYR A 193 -3.20 2.94 -4.93
CA TYR A 193 -1.97 3.39 -5.57
C TYR A 193 -1.27 2.23 -6.24
N TYR A 194 -0.79 2.45 -7.45
CA TYR A 194 -0.18 1.41 -8.25
C TYR A 194 0.88 1.95 -9.20
N ASN A 195 1.81 1.10 -9.61
CA ASN A 195 2.71 1.40 -10.70
C ASN A 195 2.08 1.02 -12.04
N ASP A 196 2.12 1.92 -13.01
CA ASP A 196 1.73 1.64 -14.40
C ASP A 196 2.94 1.79 -15.32
N ALA A 197 2.86 1.19 -16.49
CA ALA A 197 3.86 1.37 -17.53
C ALA A 197 3.64 2.72 -18.23
N ASP A 198 4.74 3.47 -18.43
CA ASP A 198 4.75 4.57 -19.38
C ASP A 198 5.09 4.03 -20.77
N PRO A 199 4.12 3.94 -21.71
CA PRO A 199 4.37 3.39 -23.02
C PRO A 199 5.39 4.21 -23.82
N SER A 200 5.51 5.50 -23.54
CA SER A 200 6.36 6.42 -24.27
C SER A 200 7.80 6.44 -23.77
N ALA A 201 8.03 6.23 -22.48
CA ALA A 201 9.32 6.46 -21.83
C ALA A 201 10.00 5.19 -21.29
N ARG A 202 9.37 4.01 -21.40
CA ARG A 202 9.84 2.74 -20.78
C ARG A 202 10.07 2.84 -19.27
N THR A 203 9.43 3.78 -18.61
CA THR A 203 9.50 4.01 -17.17
C THR A 203 8.20 3.55 -16.51
N ARG A 204 8.21 3.46 -15.19
CA ARG A 204 7.00 3.26 -14.40
C ARG A 204 6.42 4.61 -14.01
N LEU A 205 5.09 4.68 -13.94
CA LEU A 205 4.34 5.82 -13.41
C LEU A 205 3.79 5.42 -12.05
N ALA A 206 3.84 6.33 -11.10
CA ALA A 206 3.14 6.20 -9.83
C ALA A 206 1.72 6.76 -10.01
N CYS A 207 0.74 5.89 -10.08
CA CYS A 207 -0.64 6.20 -10.45
C CYS A 207 -1.61 5.92 -9.30
N VAL A 208 -2.85 6.41 -9.44
CA VAL A 208 -3.94 6.12 -8.52
C VAL A 208 -5.24 5.85 -9.27
N ALA A 209 -6.01 4.90 -8.76
CA ALA A 209 -7.38 4.65 -9.18
C ALA A 209 -8.30 4.68 -7.96
N ARG A 210 -9.60 4.93 -8.17
CA ARG A 210 -10.58 4.95 -7.09
C ARG A 210 -11.91 4.32 -7.50
N ALA A 211 -12.65 3.86 -6.49
CA ALA A 211 -14.07 3.52 -6.59
C ALA A 211 -14.78 3.94 -5.29
N LYS A 212 -16.09 3.95 -5.25
CA LYS A 212 -16.82 4.15 -4.00
C LYS A 212 -16.70 2.92 -3.13
N LEU A 213 -16.37 3.13 -1.85
CA LEU A 213 -16.11 2.02 -0.92
C LEU A 213 -17.34 1.13 -0.73
N ASP A 214 -18.53 1.71 -0.62
CA ASP A 214 -19.76 0.97 -0.49
C ASP A 214 -20.09 0.11 -1.73
N GLU A 215 -19.84 0.64 -2.94
CA GLU A 215 -20.00 -0.13 -4.18
C GLU A 215 -18.99 -1.28 -4.27
N VAL A 216 -17.74 -1.05 -3.85
CA VAL A 216 -16.70 -2.09 -3.78
C VAL A 216 -17.09 -3.18 -2.80
N ALA A 217 -17.51 -2.82 -1.58
CA ALA A 217 -17.91 -3.77 -0.54
C ALA A 217 -19.12 -4.59 -0.96
N ASN A 218 -20.13 -3.94 -1.54
CA ASN A 218 -21.35 -4.61 -2.01
C ASN A 218 -21.09 -5.56 -3.20
N ALA A 219 -20.21 -5.20 -4.12
CA ALA A 219 -19.82 -6.07 -5.22
C ALA A 219 -19.01 -7.27 -4.71
N ALA A 220 -18.00 -7.01 -3.85
CA ALA A 220 -17.15 -8.05 -3.28
C ALA A 220 -17.95 -9.08 -2.46
N ALA A 221 -18.97 -8.65 -1.70
CA ALA A 221 -19.87 -9.55 -0.99
C ALA A 221 -20.68 -10.49 -1.91
N ARG A 222 -20.77 -10.19 -3.20
CA ARG A 222 -21.35 -11.06 -4.24
C ARG A 222 -20.26 -11.73 -5.09
N HIS A 223 -18.99 -11.63 -4.66
CA HIS A 223 -17.81 -12.13 -5.37
C HIS A 223 -17.66 -11.51 -6.77
N GLU A 224 -17.99 -10.22 -6.89
CA GLU A 224 -17.90 -9.41 -8.10
C GLU A 224 -17.00 -8.20 -7.88
N VAL A 225 -16.69 -7.46 -8.92
CA VAL A 225 -16.00 -6.17 -8.88
C VAL A 225 -16.88 -5.06 -9.43
N THR A 226 -16.75 -3.85 -8.86
CA THR A 226 -17.36 -2.65 -9.42
C THR A 226 -16.39 -1.94 -10.37
N THR A 227 -16.86 -0.88 -11.03
CA THR A 227 -16.02 -0.07 -11.92
C THR A 227 -15.10 0.83 -11.14
N TRP A 228 -13.80 0.74 -11.45
CA TRP A 228 -12.76 1.61 -10.94
C TRP A 228 -12.35 2.64 -12.00
N HIS A 229 -11.92 3.82 -11.54
CA HIS A 229 -11.49 4.89 -12.41
C HIS A 229 -10.08 5.35 -12.07
N LYS A 230 -9.19 5.34 -13.06
CA LYS A 230 -7.84 5.89 -12.98
C LYS A 230 -7.90 7.42 -12.97
N TYR A 231 -7.04 8.04 -12.16
CA TYR A 231 -6.81 9.48 -12.26
C TYR A 231 -5.93 9.79 -13.47
N ARG A 232 -6.45 10.59 -14.39
CA ARG A 232 -5.74 10.99 -15.59
C ARG A 232 -6.08 12.43 -15.98
N ASP A 233 -5.04 13.25 -16.21
CA ASP A 233 -5.19 14.62 -16.70
C ASP A 233 -6.22 15.46 -15.91
N GLY A 234 -6.20 15.32 -14.56
CA GLY A 234 -7.10 16.02 -13.67
C GLY A 234 -8.50 15.41 -13.54
N ARG A 235 -8.77 14.24 -14.14
CA ARG A 235 -10.10 13.60 -14.21
C ARG A 235 -10.10 12.17 -13.74
N TRP A 236 -11.28 11.69 -13.37
CA TRP A 236 -11.57 10.32 -12.93
C TRP A 236 -12.52 9.62 -13.93
N ASP A 237 -12.20 9.67 -15.20
CA ASP A 237 -13.05 9.14 -16.28
C ASP A 237 -12.41 7.98 -17.07
N THR A 238 -11.19 7.61 -16.72
CA THR A 238 -10.47 6.51 -17.38
C THR A 238 -10.74 5.19 -16.64
N PRO A 239 -11.42 4.20 -17.27
CA PRO A 239 -11.70 2.93 -16.61
C PRO A 239 -10.43 2.20 -16.17
N GLY A 240 -10.47 1.55 -14.99
CA GLY A 240 -9.33 0.82 -14.41
C GLY A 240 -8.80 -0.30 -15.32
N LEU A 241 -9.70 -0.99 -16.02
CA LEU A 241 -9.38 -2.08 -16.95
C LEU A 241 -9.04 -1.62 -18.36
N SER A 242 -9.01 -0.29 -18.61
CA SER A 242 -8.60 0.23 -19.92
C SER A 242 -7.08 0.18 -20.10
N GLY A 243 -6.61 -0.01 -21.34
CA GLY A 243 -5.19 0.08 -21.71
C GLY A 243 -4.63 1.51 -21.72
N LYS A 244 -5.24 2.47 -21.00
CA LYS A 244 -4.74 3.83 -20.86
C LYS A 244 -4.05 3.99 -19.51
N PRO A 245 -2.82 4.55 -19.46
CA PRO A 245 -2.13 4.80 -18.19
C PRO A 245 -2.83 5.89 -17.38
N GLY A 246 -2.66 5.84 -16.06
CA GLY A 246 -2.96 6.97 -15.18
C GLY A 246 -1.92 8.08 -15.32
N SER A 247 -2.18 9.24 -14.69
CA SER A 247 -1.18 10.29 -14.51
C SER A 247 -0.24 9.97 -13.36
N ASN A 248 1.03 10.33 -13.52
CA ASN A 248 2.00 10.25 -12.43
C ASN A 248 1.66 11.28 -11.34
N ILE A 249 1.50 10.82 -10.09
CA ILE A 249 1.08 11.64 -8.94
C ILE A 249 2.18 11.86 -7.90
N ILE A 250 3.29 11.12 -7.98
CA ILE A 250 4.41 11.26 -7.07
C ILE A 250 5.57 11.94 -7.80
N PRO A 251 6.16 13.00 -7.25
CA PRO A 251 7.35 13.62 -7.85
C PRO A 251 8.46 12.60 -8.00
N ARG A 252 9.01 12.47 -9.19
CA ARG A 252 10.18 11.63 -9.45
C ARG A 252 11.40 12.23 -8.77
N VAL A 253 11.86 11.63 -7.69
CA VAL A 253 13.00 12.12 -6.91
C VAL A 253 14.30 11.42 -7.32
N TYR A 254 14.23 10.11 -7.59
CA TYR A 254 15.38 9.25 -7.87
C TYR A 254 15.15 8.28 -9.03
N GLY A 255 14.32 8.63 -9.98
CA GLY A 255 13.96 7.77 -11.11
C GLY A 255 12.52 7.27 -11.02
N THR A 256 12.33 5.99 -11.06
CA THR A 256 11.03 5.33 -10.87
C THR A 256 10.83 4.96 -9.41
N GLU A 257 9.73 5.37 -8.83
CA GLU A 257 9.32 5.00 -7.47
C GLU A 257 8.51 3.71 -7.51
N ASP A 258 8.73 2.82 -6.53
CA ASP A 258 7.97 1.58 -6.39
C ASP A 258 6.87 1.74 -5.33
N LEU A 259 5.63 1.44 -5.71
CA LEU A 259 4.43 1.56 -4.89
C LEU A 259 3.93 0.21 -4.34
N HIS A 260 4.77 -0.82 -4.28
CA HIS A 260 4.50 -1.98 -3.44
C HIS A 260 4.69 -1.59 -1.96
N ALA A 261 3.92 -0.62 -1.54
CA ALA A 261 4.10 0.15 -0.34
C ALA A 261 2.85 0.04 0.54
N ASP A 262 2.89 0.71 1.67
CA ASP A 262 1.77 0.88 2.55
C ASP A 262 1.40 2.34 2.72
N ALA A 263 0.16 2.62 3.10
CA ALA A 263 -0.33 3.97 3.35
C ALA A 263 -1.27 3.99 4.57
N ALA A 264 -1.25 5.11 5.29
CA ALA A 264 -2.11 5.34 6.45
C ALA A 264 -2.49 6.82 6.56
N TYR A 265 -3.56 7.12 7.26
CA TYR A 265 -3.88 8.49 7.69
C TYR A 265 -3.22 8.77 9.05
N CYS A 266 -2.42 9.82 9.12
CA CYS A 266 -1.80 10.27 10.38
C CYS A 266 -2.65 11.36 11.01
N THR A 267 -3.24 11.09 12.17
CA THR A 267 -4.13 12.02 12.88
C THR A 267 -3.37 13.24 13.37
N ALA A 268 -2.16 13.06 13.90
CA ALA A 268 -1.31 14.14 14.39
C ALA A 268 -0.89 15.13 13.29
N LEU A 269 -0.69 14.65 12.04
CA LEU A 269 -0.37 15.51 10.89
C LEU A 269 -1.61 16.03 10.16
N GLY A 270 -2.78 15.39 10.34
CA GLY A 270 -3.97 15.64 9.53
C GLY A 270 -3.72 15.35 8.04
N ARG A 271 -2.90 14.31 7.72
CA ARG A 271 -2.45 13.96 6.37
C ARG A 271 -2.38 12.46 6.17
N TYR A 272 -2.48 12.06 4.92
CA TYR A 272 -2.10 10.71 4.49
C TYR A 272 -0.59 10.60 4.42
N LEU A 273 -0.09 9.45 4.82
CA LEU A 273 1.31 9.03 4.71
C LEU A 273 1.39 7.83 3.77
N MET A 274 2.50 7.70 3.05
CA MET A 274 2.80 6.54 2.20
C MET A 274 4.29 6.30 2.16
N THR A 275 4.71 5.03 2.29
CA THR A 275 6.09 4.62 2.05
C THR A 275 6.30 4.42 0.55
N VAL A 276 7.47 4.76 0.06
CA VAL A 276 7.85 4.65 -1.37
C VAL A 276 9.30 4.23 -1.46
N GLN A 277 9.58 3.14 -2.18
CA GLN A 277 10.95 2.76 -2.48
C GLN A 277 11.44 3.51 -3.72
N THR A 278 12.72 3.91 -3.73
CA THR A 278 13.35 4.44 -4.94
C THR A 278 13.67 3.35 -5.94
N GLY A 279 13.65 3.68 -7.23
CA GLY A 279 13.85 2.70 -8.31
C GLY A 279 15.22 2.02 -8.34
N ASN A 280 16.19 2.51 -7.58
CA ASN A 280 17.50 1.87 -7.37
C ASN A 280 17.55 0.98 -6.11
N ALA A 281 16.44 0.85 -5.40
CA ALA A 281 16.28 0.05 -4.18
C ALA A 281 17.24 0.42 -3.02
N HIS A 282 17.72 1.66 -2.99
CA HIS A 282 18.65 2.13 -1.95
C HIS A 282 18.02 3.02 -0.89
N LYS A 283 16.79 3.50 -1.14
CA LYS A 283 16.11 4.37 -0.18
C LYS A 283 14.65 3.96 -0.03
N LEU A 284 14.20 3.93 1.21
CA LEU A 284 12.80 3.90 1.58
C LEU A 284 12.41 5.30 2.07
N LEU A 285 11.45 5.91 1.41
CA LEU A 285 11.02 7.28 1.62
C LEU A 285 9.64 7.31 2.28
N LEU A 286 9.39 8.35 3.06
CA LEU A 286 8.08 8.68 3.57
C LEU A 286 7.54 9.92 2.86
N PHE A 287 6.38 9.78 2.27
CA PHE A 287 5.63 10.87 1.64
C PHE A 287 4.38 11.20 2.41
N SER A 288 3.91 12.44 2.30
CA SER A 288 2.60 12.86 2.81
C SER A 288 1.77 13.56 1.76
N SER A 289 0.46 13.50 1.94
CA SER A 289 -0.53 14.18 1.10
C SER A 289 -1.74 14.65 1.91
N LYS A 290 -2.30 15.83 1.56
CA LYS A 290 -3.59 16.30 2.10
C LYS A 290 -4.78 15.74 1.32
N ASP A 291 -4.58 15.41 0.07
CA ASP A 291 -5.65 15.09 -0.87
C ASP A 291 -5.53 13.72 -1.54
N GLY A 292 -4.42 13.01 -1.29
CA GLY A 292 -4.14 11.71 -1.92
C GLY A 292 -3.69 11.81 -3.38
N LEU A 293 -3.48 13.02 -3.91
CA LEU A 293 -3.05 13.26 -5.29
C LEU A 293 -1.72 14.01 -5.35
N GLU A 294 -1.55 15.01 -4.52
CA GLU A 294 -0.31 15.76 -4.42
C GLU A 294 0.51 15.25 -3.24
N TRP A 295 1.57 14.51 -3.56
CA TRP A 295 2.46 13.90 -2.56
C TRP A 295 3.77 14.68 -2.47
N ARG A 296 4.23 14.92 -1.25
CA ARG A 296 5.54 15.51 -0.96
C ARG A 296 6.34 14.58 -0.06
N ARG A 297 7.64 14.54 -0.30
CA ARG A 297 8.56 13.80 0.57
C ARG A 297 8.68 14.50 1.93
N GLU A 298 8.50 13.74 2.99
CA GLU A 298 8.70 14.19 4.37
C GLU A 298 10.06 13.76 4.91
N ALA A 299 10.44 12.49 4.70
CA ALA A 299 11.65 11.94 5.29
C ALA A 299 12.24 10.80 4.45
N ILE A 300 13.46 10.43 4.78
CA ILE A 300 14.07 9.15 4.44
C ILE A 300 13.86 8.24 5.65
N VAL A 301 13.19 7.10 5.44
CA VAL A 301 12.97 6.09 6.48
C VAL A 301 14.23 5.27 6.65
N ASP A 302 14.81 4.82 5.54
CA ASP A 302 16.07 4.10 5.53
C ASP A 302 16.85 4.33 4.22
N GLU A 303 18.17 4.23 4.32
CA GLU A 303 19.08 4.35 3.18
C GLU A 303 20.26 3.38 3.35
N THR A 304 20.55 2.61 2.30
CA THR A 304 21.68 1.69 2.29
C THR A 304 22.34 1.61 0.92
N ASN A 305 23.66 1.43 0.90
CA ASN A 305 24.42 1.16 -0.32
C ASN A 305 24.90 -0.29 -0.40
N GLU A 306 24.79 -1.03 0.68
CA GLU A 306 25.28 -2.40 0.81
C GLU A 306 24.22 -3.44 0.51
N ASP A 307 23.00 -3.21 1.02
CA ASP A 307 21.86 -4.10 0.88
C ASP A 307 20.87 -3.61 -0.17
N VAL A 308 19.84 -4.39 -0.42
CA VAL A 308 18.71 -4.04 -1.24
C VAL A 308 17.50 -3.84 -0.32
N LEU A 309 16.99 -2.62 -0.23
CA LEU A 309 15.73 -2.36 0.45
C LEU A 309 14.60 -2.95 -0.37
N GLN A 310 13.73 -3.72 0.27
CA GLN A 310 12.52 -4.20 -0.37
C GLN A 310 11.41 -3.12 -0.26
N PRO A 311 10.52 -3.01 -1.24
CA PRO A 311 9.46 -1.99 -1.20
C PRO A 311 8.34 -2.30 -0.19
N TYR A 312 8.37 -3.46 0.43
CA TYR A 312 7.28 -4.08 1.20
C TYR A 312 7.23 -3.57 2.64
N ALA A 313 6.97 -2.30 2.82
CA ALA A 313 6.87 -1.70 4.15
C ALA A 313 5.44 -1.76 4.70
N ALA A 314 5.29 -1.66 6.04
CA ALA A 314 4.01 -1.58 6.73
C ALA A 314 4.02 -0.54 7.83
N PHE A 315 2.95 0.22 7.95
CA PHE A 315 2.66 1.06 9.12
C PHE A 315 2.12 0.19 10.26
N VAL A 316 2.64 0.41 11.46
CA VAL A 316 2.21 -0.30 12.67
C VAL A 316 1.94 0.72 13.77
N ASP A 317 0.67 0.89 14.09
CA ASP A 317 0.22 1.72 15.19
C ASP A 317 0.17 0.91 16.49
N PHE A 318 0.75 1.46 17.58
CA PHE A 318 0.67 0.78 18.88
C PHE A 318 -0.63 1.08 19.61
N ASN A 319 -1.22 2.24 19.35
CA ASN A 319 -2.33 2.77 20.12
C ASN A 319 -3.68 2.14 19.75
N GLY A 320 -3.72 1.38 18.64
CA GLY A 320 -4.94 0.76 18.16
C GLY A 320 -5.91 1.74 17.54
N SER A 321 -5.38 2.75 16.85
CA SER A 321 -6.18 3.76 16.14
C SER A 321 -7.02 3.17 15.02
N SER A 322 -6.59 2.02 14.47
CA SER A 322 -7.39 1.20 13.56
C SER A 322 -6.99 -0.27 13.66
N ASP A 323 -7.92 -1.18 13.31
CA ASP A 323 -7.65 -2.61 13.33
C ASP A 323 -6.85 -3.09 12.12
N ASP A 324 -6.86 -2.36 11.02
CA ASP A 324 -6.20 -2.68 9.77
C ASP A 324 -4.93 -1.84 9.48
N GLY A 325 -4.46 -1.06 10.47
CA GLY A 325 -3.27 -0.21 10.35
C GLY A 325 -3.45 1.02 9.43
N ARG A 326 -4.69 1.37 9.08
CA ARG A 326 -4.96 2.50 8.17
C ARG A 326 -4.97 3.86 8.84
N VAL A 327 -4.95 3.90 10.16
CA VAL A 327 -4.84 5.13 10.95
C VAL A 327 -3.67 4.99 11.92
N VAL A 328 -2.81 5.99 11.94
CA VAL A 328 -1.69 6.12 12.89
C VAL A 328 -1.77 7.48 13.59
N ASP A 329 -1.16 7.59 14.75
CA ASP A 329 -1.15 8.83 15.53
C ASP A 329 0.24 9.49 15.51
N ASP A 330 0.68 10.06 16.63
CA ASP A 330 1.95 10.80 16.75
C ASP A 330 3.18 9.89 16.91
N HIS A 331 2.97 8.62 17.27
CA HIS A 331 4.02 7.59 17.42
C HIS A 331 3.59 6.29 16.77
N PHE A 332 4.38 5.80 15.81
CA PHE A 332 4.14 4.52 15.14
C PHE A 332 5.44 3.95 14.58
N TYR A 333 5.45 2.65 14.25
CA TYR A 333 6.56 2.05 13.52
C TYR A 333 6.28 1.95 12.02
N ILE A 334 7.35 2.01 11.23
CA ILE A 334 7.38 1.49 9.87
C ILE A 334 8.29 0.25 9.91
N TYR A 335 7.72 -0.91 9.60
CA TYR A 335 8.44 -2.16 9.38
C TYR A 335 8.78 -2.32 7.92
N PHE A 336 9.96 -2.83 7.63
CA PHE A 336 10.40 -3.05 6.24
C PHE A 336 11.47 -4.14 6.16
N PRO A 337 11.44 -4.99 5.11
CA PRO A 337 12.46 -5.99 4.88
C PRO A 337 13.67 -5.38 4.17
N ARG A 338 14.84 -5.89 4.48
CA ARG A 338 16.11 -5.57 3.83
C ARG A 338 16.80 -6.85 3.44
N LYS A 339 17.12 -7.01 2.16
CA LYS A 339 17.81 -8.16 1.63
C LYS A 339 19.31 -7.90 1.58
N ARG A 340 20.10 -8.74 2.22
CA ARG A 340 21.55 -8.73 2.03
C ARG A 340 21.89 -9.20 0.60
N ARG A 341 22.89 -8.56 -0.04
CA ARG A 341 23.20 -8.83 -1.47
C ARG A 341 23.48 -10.27 -1.80
N ASP A 342 24.16 -10.97 -0.91
CA ASP A 342 24.63 -12.34 -1.12
C ASP A 342 23.64 -13.40 -0.59
N HIS A 343 22.47 -12.97 -0.15
CA HIS A 343 21.45 -13.80 0.49
C HIS A 343 20.16 -13.85 -0.34
N ASN A 344 19.37 -14.90 -0.15
CA ASN A 344 18.12 -15.10 -0.87
C ASN A 344 16.86 -14.72 -0.06
N GLN A 345 17.07 -14.38 1.20
CA GLN A 345 16.00 -14.07 2.17
C GLN A 345 16.23 -12.68 2.75
N ASP A 346 15.31 -12.22 3.58
CA ASP A 346 15.28 -10.84 4.05
C ASP A 346 15.42 -10.79 5.57
N ASP A 347 16.23 -9.85 6.05
CA ASP A 347 16.22 -9.39 7.42
C ASP A 347 15.06 -8.40 7.63
N MET A 348 14.42 -8.39 8.80
CA MET A 348 13.34 -7.47 9.13
C MET A 348 13.84 -6.33 10.02
N PHE A 349 13.56 -5.13 9.59
CA PHE A 349 13.87 -3.89 10.31
C PHE A 349 12.59 -3.11 10.65
N ARG A 350 12.71 -2.20 11.61
CA ARG A 350 11.71 -1.16 11.86
C ARG A 350 12.35 0.17 12.20
N CYS A 351 11.64 1.27 11.93
CA CYS A 351 11.97 2.61 12.43
C CYS A 351 10.80 3.16 13.23
N LEU A 352 11.08 3.77 14.37
CA LEU A 352 10.10 4.59 15.08
C LEU A 352 9.91 5.91 14.35
N ILE A 353 8.67 6.27 14.07
CA ILE A 353 8.30 7.59 13.55
C ILE A 353 7.63 8.37 14.68
N THR A 354 8.06 9.62 14.85
CA THR A 354 7.48 10.56 15.81
C THR A 354 7.07 11.85 15.10
N ILE A 355 5.90 12.36 15.43
CA ILE A 355 5.39 13.64 14.95
C ILE A 355 5.48 14.65 16.10
N GLU A 356 6.20 15.75 15.87
CA GLU A 356 6.44 16.81 16.86
C GLU A 356 5.96 18.17 16.38
#